data_b922120b0769e4257e8047a82f97cfd5
#
_entry.id   b922120b0769e4257e8047a82f97cfd5
#
_cell.length_a   1.000
_cell.length_b   1.000
_cell.length_c   1.000
_cell.angle_alpha   90.00
_cell.angle_beta   90.00
_cell.angle_gamma   90.00
#
_symmetry.space_group_name_H-M   'P 1'
#
loop_
_entity.id
_entity.type
_entity.pdbx_description
1 polymer ?
#
loop_
_entity_poly.entity_id
_entity_poly.type
_entity_poly.pdbx_seq_one_letter_code
_entity_poly.pdbx_strand_id
1 'polypeptide(L)'
;MATTPFGPRYTAGMDTERLWAPWRLGYVQGRDAGDPAEPVPVDAWRPAADCDCFLCRAAAATPKHDRILGVVGRTERSVVVINRFPYSNGHLLVAPLDHRGTLAGLADDELLDLQRCLVRWCDVIARAMESEGFNLGLNLGRVAGAGVPGHLHWHIVPRWAGDVNFMPTTAGVRVLPQSLDDLWLQLTEATR
;
A
#
# COMPACT_ATOMS: atom_id res chain seq x y z
N MET A 1 16.16 51.00 -24.12
CA MET A 1 16.38 49.80 -23.27
C MET A 1 15.07 49.52 -22.54
N ALA A 2 14.34 48.54 -23.03
CA ALA A 2 13.04 48.17 -22.50
C ALA A 2 13.23 46.95 -21.57
N THR A 3 12.89 47.09 -20.32
CA THR A 3 12.84 46.06 -19.31
C THR A 3 11.55 45.28 -19.49
N THR A 4 11.67 43.99 -19.88
CA THR A 4 10.56 43.03 -19.90
C THR A 4 10.06 42.79 -18.49
N PRO A 5 8.76 42.89 -18.21
CA PRO A 5 8.21 42.51 -16.93
C PRO A 5 8.10 40.99 -16.85
N PHE A 6 8.51 40.48 -15.72
CA PHE A 6 8.37 39.10 -15.28
C PHE A 6 6.94 38.58 -15.51
N GLY A 7 6.84 37.32 -15.92
CA GLY A 7 5.63 36.62 -16.27
C GLY A 7 4.55 36.56 -15.18
N PRO A 8 3.42 35.90 -15.45
CA PRO A 8 2.17 36.08 -14.73
C PRO A 8 2.33 35.78 -13.23
N ARG A 9 1.88 36.75 -12.44
CA ARG A 9 1.72 36.56 -10.99
C ARG A 9 0.71 35.43 -10.79
N TYR A 10 1.15 34.35 -10.20
CA TYR A 10 0.26 33.36 -9.59
C TYR A 10 -0.49 34.06 -8.46
N THR A 11 -1.63 34.65 -8.76
CA THR A 11 -2.59 35.06 -7.75
C THR A 11 -3.35 33.84 -7.28
N ALA A 12 -3.16 33.55 -6.02
CA ALA A 12 -3.80 32.58 -5.21
C ALA A 12 -5.30 32.41 -5.49
N GLY A 13 -5.66 31.21 -5.72
CA GLY A 13 -6.92 30.59 -5.80
C GLY A 13 -6.66 29.17 -6.22
N MET A 14 -5.80 28.45 -5.49
CA MET A 14 -5.80 26.99 -5.62
C MET A 14 -7.09 26.52 -4.98
N ASP A 15 -8.17 26.63 -5.76
CA ASP A 15 -9.28 25.72 -5.61
C ASP A 15 -8.66 24.34 -5.87
N THR A 16 -8.25 23.66 -4.80
CA THR A 16 -7.79 22.28 -4.88
C THR A 16 -8.99 21.50 -5.35
N GLU A 17 -9.04 21.19 -6.65
CA GLU A 17 -10.01 20.27 -7.21
C GLU A 17 -9.97 19.01 -6.35
N ARG A 18 -11.03 18.84 -5.55
CA ARG A 18 -11.17 17.68 -4.69
C ARG A 18 -11.47 16.48 -5.58
N LEU A 19 -10.49 15.62 -5.78
CA LEU A 19 -10.72 14.34 -6.42
C LEU A 19 -11.58 13.48 -5.48
N TRP A 20 -12.86 13.38 -5.80
CA TRP A 20 -13.78 12.53 -5.07
C TRP A 20 -13.44 11.06 -5.34
N ALA A 21 -13.18 10.30 -4.28
CA ALA A 21 -12.90 8.88 -4.30
C ALA A 21 -14.00 8.10 -3.54
N PRO A 22 -15.26 8.12 -3.99
CA PRO A 22 -16.39 7.56 -3.25
C PRO A 22 -16.24 6.06 -2.98
N TRP A 23 -15.49 5.33 -3.81
CA TRP A 23 -15.17 3.91 -3.61
C TRP A 23 -14.31 3.63 -2.37
N ARG A 24 -13.59 4.64 -1.85
CA ARG A 24 -12.83 4.50 -0.59
C ARG A 24 -13.68 4.72 0.64
N LEU A 25 -14.87 5.28 0.50
CA LEU A 25 -15.72 5.64 1.64
C LEU A 25 -16.11 4.39 2.44
N GLY A 26 -16.47 3.31 1.75
CA GLY A 26 -16.79 2.01 2.37
C GLY A 26 -15.63 1.49 3.21
N TYR A 27 -14.43 1.49 2.64
CA TYR A 27 -13.20 1.07 3.31
C TYR A 27 -12.87 1.94 4.54
N VAL A 28 -12.89 3.27 4.38
CA VAL A 28 -12.60 4.21 5.49
C VAL A 28 -13.66 4.13 6.60
N GLN A 29 -14.89 3.75 6.25
CA GLN A 29 -16.01 3.57 7.19
C GLN A 29 -16.09 2.15 7.76
N GLY A 30 -15.18 1.25 7.37
CA GLY A 30 -15.20 -0.15 7.81
C GLY A 30 -16.38 -0.97 7.28
N ARG A 31 -16.96 -0.54 6.14
CA ARG A 31 -18.15 -1.18 5.54
C ARG A 31 -17.85 -2.08 4.36
N ASP A 32 -16.59 -2.16 3.93
CA ASP A 32 -16.24 -3.01 2.79
C ASP A 32 -16.26 -4.47 3.17
N ALA A 33 -17.28 -5.15 2.68
CA ALA A 33 -17.47 -6.59 2.74
C ALA A 33 -16.47 -7.30 1.80
N GLY A 34 -15.20 -7.28 2.16
CA GLY A 34 -14.14 -7.86 1.33
C GLY A 34 -13.23 -8.82 2.11
N ASP A 35 -13.47 -9.03 3.38
CA ASP A 35 -12.79 -10.10 4.10
C ASP A 35 -13.36 -11.46 3.67
N PRO A 36 -12.51 -12.50 3.54
CA PRO A 36 -12.98 -13.85 3.30
C PRO A 36 -14.07 -14.18 4.32
N ALA A 37 -15.10 -14.91 3.88
CA ALA A 37 -16.27 -15.24 4.68
C ALA A 37 -15.93 -15.89 6.03
N GLU A 38 -14.73 -16.49 6.11
CA GLU A 38 -14.13 -16.97 7.35
C GLU A 38 -12.70 -16.43 7.48
N PRO A 39 -12.33 -15.87 8.65
CA PRO A 39 -10.96 -15.39 8.86
C PRO A 39 -9.98 -16.58 8.82
N VAL A 40 -8.88 -16.41 8.09
CA VAL A 40 -7.80 -17.39 8.04
C VAL A 40 -7.33 -17.71 9.46
N PRO A 41 -7.25 -19.00 9.83
CA PRO A 41 -6.79 -19.40 11.16
C PRO A 41 -5.35 -18.98 11.41
N VAL A 42 -5.09 -18.54 12.64
CA VAL A 42 -3.78 -18.19 13.15
C VAL A 42 -3.48 -19.10 14.35
N ASP A 43 -2.43 -19.90 14.22
CA ASP A 43 -2.06 -20.87 15.28
C ASP A 43 -1.51 -20.15 16.52
N ALA A 44 -0.78 -19.04 16.32
CA ALA A 44 -0.23 -18.23 17.40
C ALA A 44 -0.12 -16.75 16.99
N TRP A 45 -0.74 -15.90 17.77
CA TRP A 45 -0.61 -14.46 17.58
C TRP A 45 0.71 -13.95 18.16
N ARG A 46 1.29 -12.95 17.50
CA ARG A 46 2.44 -12.24 18.04
C ARG A 46 2.03 -11.43 19.29
N PRO A 47 3.00 -11.15 20.21
CA PRO A 47 2.70 -10.30 21.35
C PRO A 47 2.10 -8.96 20.95
N ALA A 48 1.08 -8.50 21.67
CA ALA A 48 0.34 -7.27 21.39
C ALA A 48 -0.33 -7.18 20.00
N ALA A 49 -0.52 -8.31 19.31
CA ALA A 49 -1.28 -8.33 18.05
C ALA A 49 -2.76 -7.95 18.29
N ASP A 50 -3.31 -7.21 17.34
CA ASP A 50 -4.74 -6.95 17.24
C ASP A 50 -5.35 -8.01 16.31
N CYS A 51 -6.28 -8.82 16.82
CA CYS A 51 -6.89 -9.92 16.05
C CYS A 51 -7.79 -9.43 14.91
N ASP A 52 -8.26 -8.19 14.97
CA ASP A 52 -9.06 -7.55 13.93
C ASP A 52 -8.19 -6.88 12.85
N CYS A 53 -6.88 -6.75 13.11
CA CYS A 53 -5.93 -6.15 12.19
C CYS A 53 -5.49 -7.18 11.12
N PHE A 54 -5.79 -6.90 9.85
CA PHE A 54 -5.39 -7.79 8.74
C PHE A 54 -3.86 -7.94 8.60
N LEU A 55 -3.08 -6.89 8.95
CA LEU A 55 -1.61 -6.95 8.94
C LEU A 55 -1.07 -7.88 10.03
N CYS A 56 -1.65 -7.84 11.23
CA CYS A 56 -1.32 -8.78 12.29
C CYS A 56 -1.62 -10.23 11.87
N ARG A 57 -2.76 -10.45 11.20
CA ARG A 57 -3.14 -11.75 10.66
C ARG A 57 -2.17 -12.21 9.58
N ALA A 58 -1.82 -11.34 8.64
CA ALA A 58 -0.83 -11.61 7.61
C ALA A 58 0.55 -11.94 8.20
N ALA A 59 0.96 -11.23 9.26
CA ALA A 59 2.23 -11.45 9.96
C ALA A 59 2.28 -12.79 10.71
N ALA A 60 1.14 -13.24 11.26
CA ALA A 60 1.05 -14.42 12.14
C ALA A 60 0.64 -15.72 11.40
N ALA A 61 -0.01 -15.60 10.24
CA ALA A 61 -0.46 -16.76 9.48
C ALA A 61 0.70 -17.56 8.88
N THR A 62 0.49 -18.87 8.74
CA THR A 62 1.45 -19.77 8.12
C THR A 62 1.54 -19.55 6.60
N PRO A 63 2.68 -19.87 5.94
CA PRO A 63 2.86 -19.65 4.50
C PRO A 63 1.82 -20.30 3.60
N LYS A 64 1.14 -21.38 4.04
CA LYS A 64 0.05 -22.00 3.28
C LYS A 64 -1.12 -21.06 3.01
N HIS A 65 -1.24 -19.98 3.78
CA HIS A 65 -2.30 -19.00 3.66
C HIS A 65 -1.85 -17.70 2.95
N ASP A 66 -0.59 -17.63 2.52
CA ASP A 66 -0.04 -16.40 1.94
C ASP A 66 -0.83 -15.90 0.72
N ARG A 67 -1.24 -16.82 -0.15
CA ARG A 67 -2.00 -16.47 -1.35
C ARG A 67 -3.35 -15.83 -1.01
N ILE A 68 -4.11 -16.40 -0.08
CA ILE A 68 -5.43 -15.84 0.30
C ILE A 68 -5.31 -14.54 1.07
N LEU A 69 -4.21 -14.35 1.82
CA LEU A 69 -3.92 -13.11 2.55
C LEU A 69 -3.20 -12.07 1.69
N GLY A 70 -2.81 -12.42 0.46
CA GLY A 70 -2.03 -11.56 -0.42
C GLY A 70 -0.60 -11.32 0.06
N VAL A 71 -0.06 -12.18 0.91
CA VAL A 71 1.32 -12.07 1.40
C VAL A 71 2.27 -12.52 0.30
N VAL A 72 3.15 -11.64 -0.14
CA VAL A 72 4.16 -11.90 -1.18
C VAL A 72 5.57 -12.07 -0.60
N GLY A 73 5.78 -11.70 0.65
CA GLY A 73 7.06 -11.89 1.30
C GLY A 73 7.05 -11.56 2.79
N ARG A 74 8.07 -12.09 3.46
CA ARG A 74 8.38 -11.82 4.87
C ARG A 74 9.88 -11.70 5.05
N THR A 75 10.27 -10.92 6.04
CA THR A 75 11.60 -10.88 6.62
C THR A 75 11.51 -11.34 8.07
N GLU A 76 12.57 -11.19 8.84
CA GLU A 76 12.54 -11.44 10.28
C GLU A 76 11.65 -10.42 11.02
N ARG A 77 11.44 -9.22 10.44
CA ARG A 77 10.78 -8.08 11.10
C ARG A 77 9.64 -7.46 10.33
N SER A 78 9.47 -7.83 9.05
CA SER A 78 8.47 -7.21 8.18
C SER A 78 7.63 -8.24 7.43
N VAL A 79 6.41 -7.85 7.08
CA VAL A 79 5.53 -8.56 6.16
C VAL A 79 5.19 -7.66 4.98
N VAL A 80 5.09 -8.26 3.79
CA VAL A 80 4.72 -7.56 2.55
C VAL A 80 3.46 -8.18 2.00
N VAL A 81 2.43 -7.35 1.82
CA VAL A 81 1.12 -7.79 1.34
C VAL A 81 0.67 -6.96 0.15
N ILE A 82 -0.05 -7.58 -0.76
CA ILE A 82 -0.75 -6.89 -1.84
C ILE A 82 -1.87 -6.05 -1.24
N ASN A 83 -1.93 -4.77 -1.59
CA ASN A 83 -3.04 -3.94 -1.16
C ASN A 83 -4.32 -4.35 -1.89
N ARG A 84 -5.37 -4.72 -1.14
CA ARG A 84 -6.68 -5.11 -1.69
C ARG A 84 -7.43 -3.95 -2.35
N PHE A 85 -7.07 -2.70 -1.98
CA PHE A 85 -7.64 -1.47 -2.54
C PHE A 85 -6.54 -0.64 -3.22
N PRO A 86 -5.94 -1.16 -4.30
CA PRO A 86 -4.74 -0.60 -4.87
C PRO A 86 -4.98 0.76 -5.54
N TYR A 87 -3.99 1.66 -5.44
CA TYR A 87 -3.97 2.91 -6.20
C TYR A 87 -3.53 2.69 -7.63
N SER A 88 -2.66 1.71 -7.85
CA SER A 88 -2.12 1.29 -9.13
C SER A 88 -1.92 -0.22 -9.12
N ASN A 89 -1.75 -0.86 -10.28
CA ASN A 89 -1.37 -2.28 -10.33
C ASN A 89 -0.04 -2.49 -9.57
N GLY A 90 0.09 -3.60 -8.86
CA GLY A 90 1.31 -3.88 -8.08
C GLY A 90 1.47 -3.08 -6.78
N HIS A 91 0.42 -2.41 -6.31
CA HIS A 91 0.46 -1.68 -5.03
C HIS A 91 0.65 -2.63 -3.84
N LEU A 92 1.79 -2.52 -3.17
CA LEU A 92 2.13 -3.30 -1.99
C LEU A 92 2.11 -2.46 -0.72
N LEU A 93 1.88 -3.15 0.39
CA LEU A 93 2.04 -2.64 1.74
C LEU A 93 3.21 -3.37 2.40
N VAL A 94 4.11 -2.62 3.03
CA VAL A 94 5.21 -3.16 3.85
C VAL A 94 4.97 -2.73 5.28
N ALA A 95 4.81 -3.68 6.18
CA ALA A 95 4.48 -3.43 7.57
C ALA A 95 5.45 -4.17 8.52
N PRO A 96 5.71 -3.65 9.72
CA PRO A 96 6.39 -4.43 10.75
C PRO A 96 5.55 -5.65 11.11
N LEU A 97 6.20 -6.74 11.55
CA LEU A 97 5.49 -7.94 12.02
C LEU A 97 4.70 -7.66 13.29
N ASP A 98 5.21 -6.79 14.17
CA ASP A 98 4.56 -6.41 15.41
C ASP A 98 3.59 -5.25 15.22
N HIS A 99 2.51 -5.25 15.98
CA HIS A 99 1.49 -4.19 15.92
C HIS A 99 2.06 -2.88 16.47
N ARG A 100 2.52 -2.00 15.58
CA ARG A 100 3.15 -0.71 15.89
C ARG A 100 2.38 0.41 15.17
N GLY A 101 1.85 1.36 15.93
CA GLY A 101 1.07 2.48 15.40
C GLY A 101 1.86 3.78 15.20
N THR A 102 3.10 3.86 15.70
CA THR A 102 3.92 5.09 15.65
C THR A 102 5.35 4.79 15.21
N LEU A 103 5.98 5.72 14.52
CA LEU A 103 7.38 5.59 14.11
C LEU A 103 8.32 5.52 15.33
N ALA A 104 8.02 6.28 16.38
CA ALA A 104 8.79 6.26 17.63
C ALA A 104 8.69 4.93 18.39
N GLY A 105 7.72 4.08 18.05
CA GLY A 105 7.57 2.75 18.62
C GLY A 105 8.40 1.67 17.92
N LEU A 106 9.08 2.00 16.81
CA LEU A 106 9.94 1.08 16.09
C LEU A 106 11.37 1.15 16.63
N ALA A 107 12.02 -0.01 16.78
CA ALA A 107 13.44 -0.07 17.03
C ALA A 107 14.25 0.22 15.75
N ASP A 108 15.54 0.58 15.91
CA ASP A 108 16.41 0.93 14.78
C ASP A 108 16.55 -0.21 13.77
N ASP A 109 16.61 -1.45 14.25
CA ASP A 109 16.70 -2.64 13.42
C ASP A 109 15.38 -2.95 12.68
N GLU A 110 14.21 -2.65 13.26
CA GLU A 110 12.92 -2.72 12.59
C GLU A 110 12.83 -1.67 11.47
N LEU A 111 13.26 -0.42 11.75
CA LEU A 111 13.33 0.66 10.76
C LEU A 111 14.24 0.29 9.59
N LEU A 112 15.43 -0.25 9.89
CA LEU A 112 16.40 -0.65 8.86
C LEU A 112 15.86 -1.80 8.01
N ASP A 113 15.23 -2.81 8.63
CA ASP A 113 14.62 -3.93 7.92
C ASP A 113 13.50 -3.47 6.98
N LEU A 114 12.61 -2.58 7.45
CA LEU A 114 11.55 -1.99 6.65
C LEU A 114 12.11 -1.24 5.43
N GLN A 115 13.17 -0.43 5.61
CA GLN A 115 13.79 0.29 4.50
C GLN A 115 14.45 -0.66 3.49
N ARG A 116 15.14 -1.69 3.94
CA ARG A 116 15.72 -2.72 3.06
C ARG A 116 14.63 -3.49 2.32
N CYS A 117 13.53 -3.77 2.99
CA CYS A 117 12.36 -4.42 2.39
C CYS A 117 11.76 -3.56 1.27
N LEU A 118 11.60 -2.24 1.49
CA LEU A 118 11.15 -1.29 0.45
C LEU A 118 12.07 -1.32 -0.78
N VAL A 119 13.39 -1.21 -0.57
CA VAL A 119 14.38 -1.26 -1.66
C VAL A 119 14.25 -2.55 -2.46
N ARG A 120 14.23 -3.71 -1.77
CA ARG A 120 14.09 -5.02 -2.42
C ARG A 120 12.82 -5.12 -3.24
N TRP A 121 11.68 -4.70 -2.69
CA TRP A 121 10.39 -4.85 -3.39
C TRP A 121 10.21 -3.87 -4.54
N CYS A 122 10.79 -2.68 -4.48
CA CYS A 122 10.88 -1.81 -5.65
C CYS A 122 11.63 -2.50 -6.79
N ASP A 123 12.77 -3.14 -6.51
CA ASP A 123 13.54 -3.86 -7.50
C ASP A 123 12.80 -5.09 -8.07
N VAL A 124 12.12 -5.87 -7.22
CA VAL A 124 11.29 -7.01 -7.66
C VAL A 124 10.18 -6.53 -8.59
N ILE A 125 9.42 -5.49 -8.19
CA ILE A 125 8.33 -4.95 -9.00
C ILE A 125 8.85 -4.36 -10.31
N ALA A 126 9.96 -3.62 -10.28
CA ALA A 126 10.57 -3.04 -11.48
C ALA A 126 10.88 -4.11 -12.51
N ARG A 127 11.47 -5.24 -12.09
CA ARG A 127 11.79 -6.36 -12.99
C ARG A 127 10.55 -7.13 -13.43
N ALA A 128 9.62 -7.40 -12.52
CA ALA A 128 8.46 -8.25 -12.81
C ALA A 128 7.39 -7.54 -13.65
N MET A 129 7.28 -6.22 -13.51
CA MET A 129 6.18 -5.43 -14.07
C MET A 129 6.67 -4.30 -14.98
N GLU A 130 7.97 -4.18 -15.20
CA GLU A 130 8.59 -3.11 -16.00
C GLU A 130 8.13 -1.70 -15.55
N SER A 131 8.04 -1.49 -14.22
CA SER A 131 7.62 -0.18 -13.70
C SER A 131 8.74 0.85 -13.87
N GLU A 132 8.34 2.07 -14.26
CA GLU A 132 9.28 3.17 -14.58
C GLU A 132 9.59 4.04 -13.35
N GLY A 133 8.78 3.91 -12.29
CA GLY A 133 8.96 4.69 -11.07
C GLY A 133 8.08 4.20 -9.93
N PHE A 134 8.24 4.84 -8.76
CA PHE A 134 7.48 4.50 -7.55
C PHE A 134 7.09 5.73 -6.76
N ASN A 135 5.90 5.71 -6.18
CA ASN A 135 5.58 6.55 -5.04
C ASN A 135 5.67 5.69 -3.77
N LEU A 136 6.55 6.10 -2.86
CA LEU A 136 6.72 5.47 -1.56
C LEU A 136 6.20 6.42 -0.49
N GLY A 137 5.47 5.89 0.49
CA GLY A 137 4.92 6.75 1.53
C GLY A 137 4.26 6.00 2.66
N LEU A 138 3.93 6.73 3.70
CA LEU A 138 3.31 6.26 4.93
C LEU A 138 2.25 7.27 5.36
N ASN A 139 1.06 6.78 5.69
CA ASN A 139 -0.01 7.59 6.26
C ASN A 139 0.00 7.47 7.79
N LEU A 140 0.26 8.57 8.50
CA LEU A 140 0.26 8.60 9.95
C LEU A 140 -1.05 9.18 10.48
N GLY A 141 -1.82 8.33 11.15
CA GLY A 141 -3.10 8.71 11.74
C GLY A 141 -4.26 8.78 10.74
N ARG A 142 -5.49 8.81 11.29
CA ARG A 142 -6.73 8.78 10.49
C ARG A 142 -6.87 9.97 9.56
N VAL A 143 -6.51 11.16 10.02
CA VAL A 143 -6.65 12.40 9.23
C VAL A 143 -5.70 12.45 8.04
N ALA A 144 -4.61 11.68 8.08
CA ALA A 144 -3.69 11.50 6.96
C ALA A 144 -4.13 10.37 6.00
N GLY A 145 -5.27 9.70 6.27
CA GLY A 145 -5.81 8.65 5.42
C GLY A 145 -5.34 7.23 5.74
N ALA A 146 -4.76 7.01 6.94
CA ALA A 146 -4.43 5.65 7.38
C ALA A 146 -5.70 4.82 7.56
N GLY A 147 -5.81 3.71 6.82
CA GLY A 147 -6.92 2.75 6.95
C GLY A 147 -6.82 1.94 8.24
N VAL A 148 -5.59 1.63 8.68
CA VAL A 148 -5.28 0.95 9.94
C VAL A 148 -4.30 1.80 10.74
N PRO A 149 -4.77 2.81 11.49
CA PRO A 149 -3.89 3.76 12.18
C PRO A 149 -3.02 3.13 13.27
N GLY A 150 -3.47 1.99 13.83
CA GLY A 150 -2.76 1.25 14.89
C GLY A 150 -1.63 0.39 14.38
N HIS A 151 -1.48 0.19 13.07
CA HIS A 151 -0.43 -0.64 12.49
C HIS A 151 0.23 0.10 11.32
N LEU A 152 1.47 0.51 11.50
CA LEU A 152 2.26 1.18 10.47
C LEU A 152 2.36 0.33 9.21
N HIS A 153 2.21 0.96 8.05
CA HIS A 153 2.40 0.30 6.77
C HIS A 153 2.83 1.30 5.71
N TRP A 154 3.95 1.03 5.07
CA TRP A 154 4.44 1.78 3.93
C TRP A 154 3.74 1.32 2.67
N HIS A 155 3.40 2.25 1.82
CA HIS A 155 2.88 2.00 0.49
C HIS A 155 4.04 1.97 -0.52
N ILE A 156 4.05 0.96 -1.39
CA ILE A 156 4.85 0.91 -2.62
C ILE A 156 3.86 0.98 -3.77
N VAL A 157 3.83 2.08 -4.48
CA VAL A 157 2.91 2.30 -5.60
C VAL A 157 3.72 2.43 -6.89
N PRO A 158 3.74 1.39 -7.72
CA PRO A 158 4.43 1.43 -9.01
C PRO A 158 3.78 2.43 -9.95
N ARG A 159 4.59 3.04 -10.82
CA ARG A 159 4.16 4.05 -11.77
C ARG A 159 4.73 3.77 -13.18
N TRP A 160 3.94 4.11 -14.18
CA TRP A 160 4.30 4.04 -15.59
C TRP A 160 3.92 5.34 -16.29
N ALA A 161 4.62 5.67 -17.38
CA ALA A 161 4.20 6.77 -18.24
C ALA A 161 2.76 6.51 -18.75
N GLY A 162 1.86 7.47 -18.51
CA GLY A 162 0.46 7.33 -18.93
C GLY A 162 -0.37 6.35 -18.09
N ASP A 163 0.02 5.99 -16.89
CA ASP A 163 -0.71 5.10 -15.99
C ASP A 163 -2.07 5.67 -15.49
N VAL A 164 -2.30 6.95 -15.73
CA VAL A 164 -3.57 7.62 -15.45
C VAL A 164 -4.35 7.80 -16.74
N ASN A 165 -5.57 7.28 -16.79
CA ASN A 165 -6.49 7.44 -17.89
C ASN A 165 -7.71 8.29 -17.48
N PHE A 166 -8.65 8.51 -18.40
CA PHE A 166 -9.82 9.36 -18.13
C PHE A 166 -10.91 8.67 -17.28
N MET A 167 -10.83 7.36 -17.04
CA MET A 167 -11.87 6.60 -16.33
C MET A 167 -12.14 7.09 -14.89
N PRO A 168 -11.12 7.48 -14.07
CA PRO A 168 -11.39 8.08 -12.78
C PRO A 168 -12.22 9.37 -12.87
N THR A 169 -12.00 10.17 -13.91
CA THR A 169 -12.71 11.43 -14.12
C THR A 169 -14.13 11.22 -14.63
N THR A 170 -14.34 10.26 -15.56
CA THR A 170 -15.62 10.06 -16.22
C THR A 170 -16.56 9.12 -15.49
N ALA A 171 -16.02 8.08 -14.85
CA ALA A 171 -16.80 7.02 -14.23
C ALA A 171 -16.49 6.80 -12.74
N GLY A 172 -15.52 7.53 -12.17
CA GLY A 172 -15.10 7.35 -10.79
C GLY A 172 -14.44 5.99 -10.51
N VAL A 173 -14.00 5.27 -11.56
CA VAL A 173 -13.41 3.93 -11.45
C VAL A 173 -11.95 3.94 -11.87
N ARG A 174 -11.15 3.11 -11.23
CA ARG A 174 -9.79 2.80 -11.66
C ARG A 174 -9.78 1.48 -12.42
N VAL A 175 -9.09 1.47 -13.53
CA VAL A 175 -8.88 0.23 -14.30
C VAL A 175 -7.60 -0.41 -13.80
N LEU A 176 -7.73 -1.62 -13.26
CA LEU A 176 -6.60 -2.46 -12.91
C LEU A 176 -6.50 -3.56 -13.98
N PRO A 177 -5.36 -3.67 -14.67
CA PRO A 177 -5.23 -4.59 -15.80
C PRO A 177 -5.07 -6.06 -15.38
N GLN A 178 -4.90 -6.34 -14.09
CA GLN A 178 -4.58 -7.65 -13.56
C GLN A 178 -5.38 -7.96 -12.29
N SER A 179 -5.75 -9.22 -12.08
CA SER A 179 -6.34 -9.67 -10.83
C SER A 179 -5.29 -9.69 -9.70
N LEU A 180 -5.75 -9.59 -8.44
CA LEU A 180 -4.83 -9.69 -7.29
C LEU A 180 -4.18 -11.09 -7.20
N ASP A 181 -4.87 -12.13 -7.66
CA ASP A 181 -4.36 -13.49 -7.66
C ASP A 181 -3.25 -13.71 -8.70
N ASP A 182 -3.43 -13.19 -9.92
CA ASP A 182 -2.39 -13.21 -10.95
C ASP A 182 -1.18 -12.38 -10.54
N LEU A 183 -1.41 -11.22 -9.91
CA LEU A 183 -0.34 -10.39 -9.35
C LEU A 183 0.44 -11.15 -8.28
N TRP A 184 -0.25 -11.88 -7.39
CA TRP A 184 0.40 -12.69 -6.36
C TRP A 184 1.32 -13.74 -6.97
N LEU A 185 0.84 -14.47 -7.98
CA LEU A 185 1.62 -15.47 -8.70
C LEU A 185 2.86 -14.85 -9.35
N GLN A 186 2.69 -13.75 -10.08
CA GLN A 186 3.77 -13.04 -10.76
C GLN A 186 4.87 -12.58 -9.79
N LEU A 187 4.48 -11.95 -8.69
CA LEU A 187 5.42 -11.41 -7.73
C LEU A 187 6.14 -12.50 -6.93
N THR A 188 5.43 -13.57 -6.57
CA THR A 188 6.06 -14.70 -5.85
C THR A 188 7.00 -15.50 -6.74
N GLU A 189 6.74 -15.60 -8.04
CA GLU A 189 7.66 -16.20 -9.01
C GLU A 189 8.93 -15.33 -9.18
N ALA A 190 8.78 -14.02 -9.26
CA ALA A 190 9.90 -13.09 -9.41
C ALA A 190 10.87 -13.04 -8.20
N THR A 191 10.47 -13.61 -7.06
CA THR A 191 11.31 -13.69 -5.85
C THR A 191 12.05 -15.01 -5.70
N ARG A 192 11.81 -15.99 -6.56
CA ARG A 192 12.50 -17.30 -6.57
C ARG A 192 13.84 -17.20 -7.30
#